data_9b914375a46f4b1b4e7900fead01fa0b
#
_entry.id   9b914375a46f4b1b4e7900fead01fa0b
#
_cell.length_a   1.000
_cell.length_b   1.000
_cell.length_c   1.000
_cell.angle_alpha   90.00
_cell.angle_beta   90.00
_cell.angle_gamma   90.00
#
_symmetry.space_group_name_H-M   'P 1'
#
loop_
_entity.id
_entity.type
_entity.pdbx_description
1 polymer ?
#
loop_
_entity_poly.entity_id
_entity_poly.type
_entity_poly.pdbx_seq_one_letter_code
_entity_poly.pdbx_strand_id
1 'polypeptide(L)'
;MYLYIYDAFVQDKKYEKELQKVENRLTDLGIAGKIVRLGLFRRADEFIRDEVKRGGATTVVAVGNDATVRQVIDVAVEAKVVLGIIPFGPDNRIAAMFGVPEGEAACDVLSARIVETIDTGVVNNKRFICEVSIPAAKAEINCEENYKVTPQGRGTIGVRNLFVPGENESGPVSNPFDGRLEVVINIATKSGGWNFWRSERGESVLPLKSFDVRTQEPVTILIDGVPSDGTRFDFSVEPGTLKVVTGKNRVF
;
A
#
# COMPACT_ATOMS: atom_id res chain seq x y z
N MET A 1 9.57 16.08 -15.59
CA MET A 1 10.15 16.70 -14.39
C MET A 1 9.80 15.84 -13.18
N TYR A 2 10.74 15.69 -12.25
CA TYR A 2 10.51 15.01 -10.96
C TYR A 2 9.95 16.03 -9.95
N LEU A 3 8.97 15.58 -9.14
CA LEU A 3 8.40 16.31 -8.02
C LEU A 3 8.60 15.45 -6.76
N TYR A 4 9.46 15.90 -5.85
CA TYR A 4 9.78 15.21 -4.61
C TYR A 4 8.92 15.73 -3.47
N ILE A 5 8.16 14.83 -2.84
CA ILE A 5 7.30 15.14 -1.70
C ILE A 5 7.97 14.60 -0.44
N TYR A 6 8.56 15.50 0.33
CA TYR A 6 9.25 15.16 1.57
C TYR A 6 8.29 15.17 2.74
N ASP A 7 8.22 14.06 3.46
CA ASP A 7 7.47 14.02 4.71
C ASP A 7 8.10 14.98 5.75
N ALA A 8 7.28 15.44 6.69
CA ALA A 8 7.74 16.37 7.71
C ALA A 8 8.88 15.78 8.57
N PHE A 9 8.78 14.49 8.93
CA PHE A 9 9.77 13.84 9.80
C PHE A 9 11.14 13.64 9.14
N VAL A 10 11.20 13.59 7.79
CA VAL A 10 12.48 13.45 7.07
C VAL A 10 13.39 14.66 7.30
N GLN A 11 12.82 15.78 7.71
CA GLN A 11 13.57 17.01 8.06
C GLN A 11 14.14 17.00 9.49
N ASP A 12 13.87 15.96 10.27
CA ASP A 12 14.44 15.82 11.60
C ASP A 12 15.97 15.69 11.54
N LYS A 13 16.64 16.27 12.53
CA LYS A 13 18.11 16.28 12.65
C LYS A 13 18.77 14.90 12.50
N LYS A 14 18.07 13.84 12.93
CA LYS A 14 18.56 12.46 12.83
C LYS A 14 18.72 11.96 11.40
N TYR A 15 17.95 12.51 10.45
CA TYR A 15 17.99 12.13 9.03
C TYR A 15 18.80 13.10 8.15
N GLU A 16 19.29 14.22 8.70
CA GLU A 16 19.98 15.29 7.94
C GLU A 16 21.12 14.76 7.06
N LYS A 17 21.98 13.90 7.61
CA LYS A 17 23.13 13.34 6.87
C LYS A 17 22.70 12.40 5.74
N GLU A 18 21.66 11.62 5.99
CA GLU A 18 21.14 10.68 4.99
C GLU A 18 20.41 11.43 3.88
N LEU A 19 19.61 12.42 4.26
CA LEU A 19 18.92 13.29 3.31
C LEU A 19 19.90 14.03 2.40
N GLN A 20 20.99 14.55 2.95
CA GLN A 20 22.04 15.21 2.17
C GLN A 20 22.69 14.27 1.14
N LYS A 21 22.95 13.00 1.52
CA LYS A 21 23.47 12.00 0.56
C LYS A 21 22.48 11.75 -0.57
N VAL A 22 21.18 11.59 -0.24
CA VAL A 22 20.12 11.42 -1.24
C VAL A 22 20.06 12.62 -2.18
N GLU A 23 20.02 13.86 -1.67
CA GLU A 23 19.97 15.08 -2.50
C GLU A 23 21.19 15.22 -3.42
N ASN A 24 22.39 14.91 -2.91
CA ASN A 24 23.60 14.89 -3.72
C ASN A 24 23.51 13.82 -4.82
N ARG A 25 23.06 12.60 -4.48
CA ARG A 25 22.93 11.50 -5.44
C ARG A 25 21.91 11.81 -6.55
N LEU A 26 20.78 12.42 -6.20
CA LEU A 26 19.79 12.87 -7.19
C LEU A 26 20.39 13.91 -8.16
N THR A 27 21.26 14.77 -7.68
CA THR A 27 21.97 15.76 -8.50
C THR A 27 22.98 15.09 -9.41
N ASP A 28 23.79 14.17 -8.89
CA ASP A 28 24.80 13.42 -9.65
C ASP A 28 24.18 12.57 -10.77
N LEU A 29 23.00 12.01 -10.52
CA LEU A 29 22.23 11.22 -11.49
C LEU A 29 21.45 12.10 -12.50
N GLY A 30 21.45 13.41 -12.34
CA GLY A 30 20.71 14.33 -13.22
C GLY A 30 19.19 14.23 -13.13
N ILE A 31 18.68 13.68 -12.02
CA ILE A 31 17.24 13.53 -11.75
C ILE A 31 16.75 14.48 -10.65
N ALA A 32 17.52 15.48 -10.29
CA ALA A 32 17.07 16.54 -9.40
C ALA A 32 15.79 17.19 -9.93
N GLY A 33 14.94 17.64 -9.03
CA GLY A 33 13.63 18.20 -9.39
C GLY A 33 13.11 19.17 -8.35
N LYS A 34 11.83 19.49 -8.44
CA LYS A 34 11.18 20.37 -7.48
C LYS A 34 10.94 19.60 -6.18
N ILE A 35 11.30 20.20 -5.05
CA ILE A 35 11.09 19.66 -3.71
C ILE A 35 9.92 20.37 -3.05
N VAL A 36 8.97 19.62 -2.53
CA VAL A 36 7.88 20.09 -1.67
C VAL A 36 8.02 19.43 -0.31
N ARG A 37 8.17 20.22 0.73
CA ARG A 37 8.25 19.76 2.12
C ARG A 37 6.87 19.85 2.75
N LEU A 38 6.35 18.70 3.22
CA LEU A 38 5.08 18.66 3.91
C LEU A 38 5.26 19.26 5.31
N GLY A 39 4.53 20.33 5.58
CA GLY A 39 4.36 20.87 6.93
C GLY A 39 3.13 20.22 7.56
N LEU A 40 2.94 20.38 8.89
CA LEU A 40 1.82 19.82 9.69
C LEU A 40 0.41 20.14 9.15
N PHE A 41 0.28 21.14 8.26
CA PHE A 41 -1.01 21.64 7.77
C PHE A 41 -1.17 21.61 6.24
N ARG A 42 -0.21 20.99 5.50
CA ARG A 42 -0.27 20.94 4.04
C ARG A 42 -0.55 19.53 3.55
N ARG A 43 -1.57 19.40 2.71
CA ARG A 43 -1.88 18.15 2.02
C ARG A 43 -0.98 18.01 0.78
N ALA A 44 -0.39 16.85 0.60
CA ALA A 44 0.42 16.55 -0.58
C ALA A 44 -0.40 16.64 -1.87
N ASP A 45 -1.65 16.19 -1.84
CA ASP A 45 -2.56 16.12 -2.98
C ASP A 45 -2.76 17.48 -3.67
N GLU A 46 -2.91 18.57 -2.92
CA GLU A 46 -3.10 19.91 -3.50
C GLU A 46 -1.88 20.34 -4.32
N PHE A 47 -0.69 20.12 -3.79
CA PHE A 47 0.57 20.46 -4.46
C PHE A 47 0.81 19.65 -5.72
N ILE A 48 0.57 18.36 -5.67
CA ILE A 48 0.79 17.46 -6.81
C ILE A 48 -0.17 17.84 -7.94
N ARG A 49 -1.46 18.03 -7.62
CA ARG A 49 -2.46 18.46 -8.62
C ARG A 49 -2.08 19.77 -9.30
N ASP A 50 -1.62 20.74 -8.53
CA ASP A 50 -1.20 22.04 -9.08
C ASP A 50 0.01 21.90 -10.01
N GLU A 51 1.03 21.14 -9.61
CA GLU A 51 2.21 20.93 -10.43
C GLU A 51 1.93 20.16 -11.71
N VAL A 52 1.06 19.17 -11.66
CA VAL A 52 0.66 18.41 -12.86
C VAL A 52 -0.18 19.28 -13.78
N LYS A 53 -1.14 20.08 -13.24
CA LYS A 53 -1.94 21.03 -14.03
C LYS A 53 -1.09 22.06 -14.76
N ARG A 54 0.01 22.51 -14.17
CA ARG A 54 0.99 23.40 -14.79
C ARG A 54 1.87 22.74 -15.85
N GLY A 55 1.67 21.44 -16.10
CA GLY A 55 2.36 20.67 -17.15
C GLY A 55 3.79 20.26 -16.83
N GLY A 56 4.17 20.28 -15.55
CA GLY A 56 5.56 20.09 -15.16
C GLY A 56 5.93 18.70 -14.67
N ALA A 57 5.13 18.12 -13.79
CA ALA A 57 5.48 16.86 -13.14
C ALA A 57 5.02 15.64 -13.97
N THR A 58 5.95 14.75 -14.28
CA THR A 58 5.69 13.44 -14.91
C THR A 58 5.95 12.29 -13.95
N THR A 59 6.67 12.56 -12.88
CA THR A 59 6.99 11.61 -11.83
C THR A 59 6.89 12.32 -10.49
N VAL A 60 6.14 11.72 -9.57
CA VAL A 60 6.02 12.17 -8.18
C VAL A 60 6.74 11.17 -7.31
N VAL A 61 7.62 11.65 -6.44
CA VAL A 61 8.46 10.81 -5.59
C VAL A 61 8.09 11.04 -4.13
N ALA A 62 7.57 10.02 -3.47
CA ALA A 62 7.36 10.03 -2.03
C ALA A 62 8.71 9.82 -1.32
N VAL A 63 9.13 10.80 -0.52
CA VAL A 63 10.35 10.74 0.28
C VAL A 63 9.93 10.63 1.75
N GLY A 64 9.91 9.42 2.26
CA GLY A 64 9.37 9.08 3.57
C GLY A 64 9.05 7.59 3.69
N ASN A 65 8.05 7.23 4.48
CA ASN A 65 7.64 5.86 4.73
C ASN A 65 6.30 5.50 4.03
N ASP A 66 5.72 4.34 4.35
CA ASP A 66 4.46 3.89 3.76
C ASP A 66 3.31 4.89 3.96
N ALA A 67 3.28 5.62 5.07
CA ALA A 67 2.28 6.68 5.29
C ALA A 67 2.45 7.84 4.30
N THR A 68 3.68 8.17 3.92
CA THR A 68 3.98 9.20 2.90
C THR A 68 3.53 8.73 1.52
N VAL A 69 3.81 7.47 1.16
CA VAL A 69 3.36 6.87 -0.11
C VAL A 69 1.84 6.96 -0.22
N ARG A 70 1.11 6.65 0.83
CA ARG A 70 -0.36 6.72 0.86
C ARG A 70 -0.93 8.13 0.68
N GLN A 71 -0.24 9.15 1.13
CA GLN A 71 -0.68 10.54 0.89
C GLN A 71 -0.59 10.96 -0.56
N VAL A 72 0.24 10.30 -1.37
CA VAL A 72 0.47 10.67 -2.77
C VAL A 72 -0.18 9.73 -3.78
N ILE A 73 -0.57 8.51 -3.39
CA ILE A 73 -1.06 7.49 -4.32
C ILE A 73 -2.31 7.94 -5.09
N ASP A 74 -3.31 8.49 -4.40
CA ASP A 74 -4.57 8.90 -5.03
C ASP A 74 -4.32 9.95 -6.11
N VAL A 75 -3.48 10.94 -5.81
CA VAL A 75 -3.17 12.00 -6.77
C VAL A 75 -2.28 11.47 -7.89
N ALA A 76 -1.34 10.55 -7.61
CA ALA A 76 -0.51 9.95 -8.65
C ALA A 76 -1.36 9.16 -9.67
N VAL A 77 -2.35 8.41 -9.20
CA VAL A 77 -3.29 7.68 -10.06
C VAL A 77 -4.19 8.63 -10.84
N GLU A 78 -4.84 9.59 -10.18
CA GLU A 78 -5.75 10.57 -10.81
C GLU A 78 -5.04 11.42 -11.85
N ALA A 79 -3.83 11.86 -11.56
CA ALA A 79 -3.00 12.66 -12.45
C ALA A 79 -2.27 11.85 -13.51
N LYS A 80 -2.33 10.50 -13.43
CA LYS A 80 -1.65 9.55 -14.34
C LYS A 80 -0.13 9.75 -14.42
N VAL A 81 0.49 10.18 -13.33
CA VAL A 81 1.94 10.34 -13.21
C VAL A 81 2.59 9.08 -12.62
N VAL A 82 3.88 8.92 -12.83
CA VAL A 82 4.64 7.80 -12.27
C VAL A 82 4.93 8.06 -10.79
N LEU A 83 4.68 7.08 -9.93
CA LEU A 83 5.08 7.11 -8.53
C LEU A 83 6.53 6.60 -8.40
N GLY A 84 7.37 7.36 -7.73
CA GLY A 84 8.67 6.93 -7.23
C GLY A 84 8.66 6.90 -5.70
N ILE A 85 9.57 6.16 -5.08
CA ILE A 85 9.70 6.09 -3.62
C ILE A 85 11.17 6.22 -3.25
N ILE A 86 11.47 7.03 -2.24
CA ILE A 86 12.76 7.06 -1.54
C ILE A 86 12.42 6.83 -0.07
N PRO A 87 12.61 5.60 0.44
CA PRO A 87 12.19 5.25 1.78
C PRO A 87 13.09 5.85 2.84
N PHE A 88 12.46 6.39 3.89
CA PHE A 88 13.09 6.94 5.09
C PHE A 88 12.34 6.49 6.34
N GLY A 89 13.07 6.25 7.43
CA GLY A 89 12.49 5.89 8.73
C GLY A 89 11.95 4.46 8.77
N PRO A 90 11.10 4.14 9.75
CA PRO A 90 10.47 2.83 9.87
C PRO A 90 9.27 2.69 8.91
N ASP A 91 8.80 1.45 8.76
CA ASP A 91 7.56 1.11 8.02
C ASP A 91 7.66 1.40 6.51
N ASN A 92 8.62 0.73 5.84
CA ASN A 92 8.88 0.85 4.41
C ASN A 92 8.50 -0.45 3.65
N ARG A 93 7.39 -1.10 4.02
CA ARG A 93 6.94 -2.37 3.42
C ARG A 93 6.62 -2.22 1.93
N ILE A 94 5.97 -1.12 1.55
CA ILE A 94 5.63 -0.83 0.14
C ILE A 94 6.91 -0.71 -0.69
N ALA A 95 7.88 0.06 -0.22
CA ALA A 95 9.16 0.22 -0.91
C ALA A 95 9.89 -1.13 -1.07
N ALA A 96 9.92 -1.94 -0.01
CA ALA A 96 10.54 -3.27 -0.04
C ALA A 96 9.87 -4.19 -1.07
N MET A 97 8.54 -4.20 -1.16
CA MET A 97 7.80 -4.98 -2.15
C MET A 97 8.12 -4.55 -3.59
N PHE A 98 8.33 -3.27 -3.82
CA PHE A 98 8.76 -2.75 -5.12
C PHE A 98 10.26 -2.93 -5.38
N GLY A 99 11.01 -3.54 -4.47
CA GLY A 99 12.44 -3.75 -4.60
C GLY A 99 13.24 -2.45 -4.52
N VAL A 100 12.72 -1.44 -3.81
CA VAL A 100 13.38 -0.15 -3.61
C VAL A 100 14.11 -0.18 -2.26
N PRO A 101 15.45 -0.10 -2.25
CA PRO A 101 16.25 -0.08 -1.03
C PRO A 101 16.13 1.27 -0.31
N GLU A 102 16.56 1.32 0.96
CA GLU A 102 16.59 2.56 1.73
C GLU A 102 17.75 3.49 1.31
N GLY A 103 17.57 4.78 1.58
CA GLY A 103 18.58 5.80 1.45
C GLY A 103 19.06 6.07 0.02
N GLU A 104 20.35 6.29 -0.14
CA GLU A 104 21.00 6.70 -1.40
C GLU A 104 20.77 5.70 -2.54
N ALA A 105 20.73 4.40 -2.26
CA ALA A 105 20.52 3.35 -3.26
C ALA A 105 19.13 3.40 -3.93
N ALA A 106 18.12 4.00 -3.29
CA ALA A 106 16.82 4.25 -3.90
C ALA A 106 16.92 5.21 -5.10
N CYS A 107 17.88 6.14 -5.07
CA CYS A 107 18.10 7.08 -6.19
C CYS A 107 18.53 6.36 -7.45
N ASP A 108 19.32 5.28 -7.34
CA ASP A 108 19.75 4.47 -8.48
C ASP A 108 18.56 3.73 -9.10
N VAL A 109 17.66 3.20 -8.28
CA VAL A 109 16.40 2.58 -8.73
C VAL A 109 15.55 3.61 -9.46
N LEU A 110 15.39 4.80 -8.90
CA LEU A 110 14.62 5.89 -9.49
C LEU A 110 15.21 6.33 -10.84
N SER A 111 16.54 6.41 -10.93
CA SER A 111 17.27 6.75 -12.17
C SER A 111 17.16 5.68 -13.23
N ALA A 112 17.19 4.40 -12.85
CA ALA A 112 17.04 3.27 -13.77
C ALA A 112 15.66 3.25 -14.45
N ARG A 113 14.64 3.85 -13.82
CA ARG A 113 13.29 4.09 -14.34
C ARG A 113 12.62 2.85 -14.93
N ILE A 114 12.75 1.72 -14.27
CA ILE A 114 11.93 0.54 -14.57
C ILE A 114 10.53 0.83 -14.05
N VAL A 115 9.55 0.98 -14.94
CA VAL A 115 8.18 1.34 -14.59
C VAL A 115 7.27 0.15 -14.83
N GLU A 116 6.58 -0.28 -13.77
CA GLU A 116 5.48 -1.25 -13.84
C GLU A 116 4.14 -0.52 -13.72
N THR A 117 3.11 -1.12 -14.31
CA THR A 117 1.72 -0.63 -14.18
C THR A 117 0.94 -1.69 -13.45
N ILE A 118 0.55 -1.41 -12.23
CA ILE A 118 -0.11 -2.37 -11.33
C ILE A 118 -1.56 -1.95 -11.03
N ASP A 119 -2.32 -2.92 -10.55
CA ASP A 119 -3.65 -2.71 -10.01
C ASP A 119 -3.58 -1.98 -8.66
N THR A 120 -4.66 -1.34 -8.27
CA THR A 120 -4.85 -0.82 -6.92
C THR A 120 -6.16 -1.34 -6.35
N GLY A 121 -6.16 -1.66 -5.06
CA GLY A 121 -7.40 -1.92 -4.35
C GLY A 121 -8.03 -0.60 -3.91
N VAL A 122 -9.36 -0.59 -3.81
CA VAL A 122 -10.13 0.54 -3.29
C VAL A 122 -11.04 0.05 -2.18
N VAL A 123 -11.09 0.76 -1.07
CA VAL A 123 -12.06 0.57 0.01
C VAL A 123 -12.70 1.90 0.38
N ASN A 124 -14.02 2.03 0.28
CA ASN A 124 -14.76 3.26 0.59
C ASN A 124 -14.11 4.51 -0.04
N ASN A 125 -13.76 4.47 -1.32
CA ASN A 125 -13.08 5.52 -2.10
C ASN A 125 -11.64 5.85 -1.67
N LYS A 126 -11.01 5.02 -0.84
CA LYS A 126 -9.58 5.12 -0.49
C LYS A 126 -8.81 4.01 -1.18
N ARG A 127 -7.75 4.36 -1.91
CA ARG A 127 -6.88 3.36 -2.55
C ARG A 127 -5.92 2.74 -1.55
N PHE A 128 -5.56 1.49 -1.81
CA PHE A 128 -4.49 0.79 -1.13
C PHE A 128 -3.65 -0.01 -2.12
N ILE A 129 -2.40 -0.24 -1.77
CA ILE A 129 -1.44 -0.98 -2.60
C ILE A 129 -1.31 -2.41 -2.09
N CYS A 130 -1.12 -2.59 -0.78
CA CYS A 130 -0.79 -3.88 -0.19
C CYS A 130 -2.03 -4.62 0.26
N GLU A 131 -2.55 -4.27 1.42
CA GLU A 131 -3.68 -5.00 2.01
C GLU A 131 -4.55 -4.14 2.91
N VAL A 132 -5.78 -4.59 3.10
CA VAL A 132 -6.67 -4.15 4.16
C VAL A 132 -6.92 -5.30 5.12
N SER A 133 -6.64 -5.10 6.42
CA SER A 133 -6.91 -6.07 7.47
C SER A 133 -8.16 -5.72 8.26
N ILE A 134 -9.07 -6.69 8.39
CA ILE A 134 -10.39 -6.53 9.03
C ILE A 134 -10.54 -7.61 10.12
N PRO A 135 -11.00 -7.27 11.34
CA PRO A 135 -11.39 -8.28 12.33
C PRO A 135 -12.53 -9.17 11.79
N ALA A 136 -12.35 -10.50 11.80
CA ALA A 136 -13.35 -11.44 11.27
C ALA A 136 -14.58 -11.63 12.17
N ALA A 137 -14.53 -11.16 13.43
CA ALA A 137 -15.61 -11.36 14.40
C ALA A 137 -16.91 -10.68 13.94
N LYS A 138 -17.95 -11.49 13.69
CA LYS A 138 -19.28 -11.03 13.25
C LYS A 138 -19.26 -10.26 11.89
N ALA A 139 -18.26 -10.52 11.05
CA ALA A 139 -18.19 -9.97 9.71
C ALA A 139 -19.03 -10.82 8.73
N GLU A 140 -19.65 -10.17 7.76
CA GLU A 140 -20.35 -10.79 6.63
C GLU A 140 -19.74 -10.24 5.34
N ILE A 141 -19.27 -11.12 4.46
CA ILE A 141 -18.73 -10.78 3.15
C ILE A 141 -19.80 -11.07 2.12
N ASN A 142 -20.28 -10.06 1.41
CA ASN A 142 -21.25 -10.18 0.35
C ASN A 142 -20.55 -10.11 -1.01
N CYS A 143 -20.52 -11.22 -1.74
CA CYS A 143 -19.85 -11.36 -3.03
C CYS A 143 -20.79 -11.06 -4.21
N GLU A 144 -20.23 -10.68 -5.35
CA GLU A 144 -20.95 -10.24 -6.56
C GLU A 144 -22.03 -11.22 -7.07
N GLU A 145 -21.84 -12.52 -6.92
CA GLU A 145 -22.72 -13.56 -7.45
C GLU A 145 -23.79 -14.04 -6.47
N ASN A 146 -24.30 -13.14 -5.60
CA ASN A 146 -25.37 -13.43 -4.64
C ASN A 146 -25.04 -14.50 -3.59
N TYR A 147 -23.79 -14.77 -3.28
CA TYR A 147 -23.42 -15.59 -2.15
C TYR A 147 -22.78 -14.79 -1.04
N LYS A 148 -22.97 -15.28 0.18
CA LYS A 148 -22.45 -14.68 1.38
C LYS A 148 -21.47 -15.62 2.05
N VAL A 149 -20.39 -15.07 2.59
CA VAL A 149 -19.45 -15.78 3.43
C VAL A 149 -19.47 -15.17 4.82
N THR A 150 -19.84 -15.97 5.81
CA THR A 150 -19.86 -15.54 7.22
C THR A 150 -18.81 -16.35 7.97
N PRO A 151 -17.64 -15.77 8.26
CA PRO A 151 -16.59 -16.44 9.01
C PRO A 151 -17.08 -16.81 10.42
N GLN A 152 -16.92 -18.08 10.81
CA GLN A 152 -17.35 -18.57 12.12
C GLN A 152 -16.15 -18.65 13.07
N GLY A 153 -15.97 -17.64 13.90
CA GLY A 153 -14.88 -17.62 14.89
C GLY A 153 -14.17 -16.29 15.02
N ARG A 154 -13.06 -16.30 15.75
CA ARG A 154 -12.17 -15.15 15.89
C ARG A 154 -11.02 -15.28 14.91
N GLY A 155 -10.65 -14.17 14.27
CA GLY A 155 -9.57 -14.14 13.30
C GLY A 155 -9.53 -12.84 12.54
N THR A 156 -8.96 -12.88 11.35
CA THR A 156 -8.81 -11.71 10.46
C THR A 156 -9.26 -12.05 9.04
N ILE A 157 -9.77 -11.06 8.35
CA ILE A 157 -9.98 -11.05 6.90
C ILE A 157 -8.93 -10.10 6.33
N GLY A 158 -8.03 -10.62 5.50
CA GLY A 158 -7.08 -9.82 4.70
C GLY A 158 -7.66 -9.62 3.31
N VAL A 159 -7.72 -8.39 2.84
CA VAL A 159 -8.05 -8.06 1.44
C VAL A 159 -6.76 -7.58 0.80
N ARG A 160 -6.21 -8.36 -0.12
CA ARG A 160 -4.85 -8.20 -0.65
C ARG A 160 -4.87 -7.85 -2.13
N ASN A 161 -3.98 -6.94 -2.52
CA ASN A 161 -3.69 -6.61 -3.90
C ASN A 161 -2.21 -6.89 -4.23
N LEU A 162 -1.29 -6.44 -3.37
CA LEU A 162 0.13 -6.77 -3.44
C LEU A 162 0.58 -7.26 -2.07
N PHE A 163 0.80 -8.56 -1.93
CA PHE A 163 1.14 -9.18 -0.66
C PHE A 163 2.15 -10.31 -0.84
N VAL A 164 3.15 -10.31 0.01
CA VAL A 164 4.08 -11.42 0.18
C VAL A 164 4.08 -11.76 1.66
N PRO A 165 3.76 -13.02 2.02
CA PRO A 165 3.73 -13.42 3.41
C PRO A 165 5.12 -13.32 4.04
N GLY A 166 5.19 -12.71 5.22
CA GLY A 166 6.37 -12.74 6.08
C GLY A 166 6.48 -14.10 6.82
N GLU A 167 7.52 -14.28 7.62
CA GLU A 167 7.79 -15.56 8.34
C GLU A 167 6.62 -16.04 9.21
N ASN A 168 5.80 -15.13 9.74
CA ASN A 168 4.66 -15.44 10.60
C ASN A 168 3.29 -15.20 9.95
N GLU A 169 3.28 -14.86 8.67
CA GLU A 169 2.09 -14.60 7.88
C GLU A 169 1.80 -15.79 6.97
N SER A 170 0.54 -16.05 6.69
CA SER A 170 0.09 -17.11 5.78
C SER A 170 -0.63 -16.53 4.57
N GLY A 171 -0.72 -17.32 3.53
CA GLY A 171 -1.44 -16.98 2.32
C GLY A 171 -0.57 -16.99 1.06
N PRO A 172 -1.20 -16.94 -0.11
CA PRO A 172 -0.49 -16.86 -1.38
C PRO A 172 0.19 -15.49 -1.55
N VAL A 173 1.21 -15.46 -2.39
CA VAL A 173 1.72 -14.21 -2.97
C VAL A 173 0.63 -13.66 -3.89
N SER A 174 0.25 -12.41 -3.70
CA SER A 174 -0.77 -11.76 -4.52
C SER A 174 -0.19 -11.30 -5.87
N ASN A 175 -1.05 -11.31 -6.91
CA ASN A 175 -0.68 -10.88 -8.26
C ASN A 175 -1.32 -9.51 -8.57
N PRO A 176 -0.57 -8.40 -8.55
CA PRO A 176 -1.13 -7.07 -8.78
C PRO A 176 -1.39 -6.75 -10.27
N PHE A 177 -1.52 -7.76 -11.13
CA PHE A 177 -1.76 -7.59 -12.57
C PHE A 177 -2.99 -8.34 -13.09
N ASP A 178 -3.72 -9.06 -12.26
CA ASP A 178 -4.79 -9.96 -12.70
C ASP A 178 -6.20 -9.36 -12.58
N GLY A 179 -6.31 -8.12 -12.09
CA GLY A 179 -7.57 -7.42 -11.90
C GLY A 179 -8.44 -8.05 -10.80
N ARG A 180 -7.83 -8.60 -9.74
CA ARG A 180 -8.51 -9.24 -8.61
C ARG A 180 -7.89 -8.85 -7.28
N LEU A 181 -8.69 -8.97 -6.22
CA LEU A 181 -8.24 -8.88 -4.83
C LEU A 181 -8.37 -10.27 -4.21
N GLU A 182 -7.35 -10.73 -3.49
CA GLU A 182 -7.43 -11.95 -2.72
C GLU A 182 -8.03 -11.65 -1.34
N VAL A 183 -9.23 -12.18 -1.09
CA VAL A 183 -9.83 -12.15 0.24
C VAL A 183 -9.39 -13.39 0.99
N VAL A 184 -8.50 -13.19 1.96
CA VAL A 184 -7.91 -14.27 2.78
C VAL A 184 -8.57 -14.29 4.15
N ILE A 185 -9.29 -15.36 4.46
CA ILE A 185 -10.01 -15.53 5.72
C ILE A 185 -9.19 -16.46 6.61
N ASN A 186 -8.62 -15.89 7.68
CA ASN A 186 -7.85 -16.61 8.67
C ASN A 186 -8.63 -16.74 9.98
N ILE A 187 -9.10 -17.94 10.32
CA ILE A 187 -9.88 -18.20 11.53
C ILE A 187 -9.17 -19.21 12.41
N ALA A 188 -9.12 -18.90 13.70
CA ALA A 188 -8.71 -19.88 14.71
C ALA A 188 -9.84 -20.92 14.88
N THR A 189 -9.67 -22.12 14.34
CA THR A 189 -10.54 -23.25 14.58
C THR A 189 -10.19 -23.89 15.92
N LYS A 190 -11.17 -24.02 16.81
CA LYS A 190 -11.04 -24.88 17.98
C LYS A 190 -11.10 -26.33 17.49
N SER A 191 -9.98 -27.01 17.37
CA SER A 191 -10.00 -28.45 17.19
C SER A 191 -10.53 -29.10 18.48
N GLY A 192 -11.75 -29.62 18.43
CA GLY A 192 -12.33 -30.42 19.50
C GLY A 192 -11.65 -31.81 19.52
N GLY A 193 -10.60 -31.98 20.32
CA GLY A 193 -9.90 -33.22 20.50
C GLY A 193 -8.86 -33.10 21.60
N TRP A 194 -8.49 -34.21 22.23
CA TRP A 194 -7.58 -34.30 23.39
C TRP A 194 -6.15 -33.75 23.20
N ASN A 195 -5.87 -33.10 22.06
CA ASN A 195 -4.61 -32.41 21.78
C ASN A 195 -4.79 -30.88 21.87
N PHE A 196 -4.74 -30.35 23.07
CA PHE A 196 -4.87 -28.91 23.38
C PHE A 196 -3.77 -28.00 22.80
N TRP A 197 -2.81 -28.52 22.01
CA TRP A 197 -1.58 -27.81 21.59
C TRP A 197 -1.48 -27.51 20.10
N ARG A 198 -2.46 -27.89 19.28
CA ARG A 198 -2.49 -27.54 17.85
C ARG A 198 -3.77 -26.75 17.52
N SER A 199 -3.66 -25.46 17.45
CA SER A 199 -4.64 -24.59 16.76
C SER A 199 -4.39 -24.78 15.26
N GLU A 200 -5.27 -25.52 14.57
CA GLU A 200 -5.29 -25.52 13.12
C GLU A 200 -5.89 -24.19 12.66
N ARG A 201 -5.13 -23.40 11.91
CA ARG A 201 -5.64 -22.21 11.26
C ARG A 201 -6.30 -22.66 9.96
N GLY A 202 -7.63 -22.52 9.88
CA GLY A 202 -8.33 -22.63 8.61
C GLY A 202 -8.09 -21.37 7.79
N GLU A 203 -7.52 -21.53 6.60
CA GLU A 203 -7.33 -20.45 5.64
C GLU A 203 -8.21 -20.69 4.41
N SER A 204 -8.94 -19.68 3.99
CA SER A 204 -9.71 -19.68 2.73
C SER A 204 -9.35 -18.45 1.92
N VAL A 205 -9.11 -18.64 0.63
CA VAL A 205 -8.75 -17.55 -0.30
C VAL A 205 -9.83 -17.44 -1.38
N LEU A 206 -10.37 -16.24 -1.56
CA LEU A 206 -11.40 -15.92 -2.54
C LEU A 206 -10.88 -14.79 -3.44
N PRO A 207 -10.62 -15.03 -4.73
CA PRO A 207 -10.24 -14.00 -5.68
C PRO A 207 -11.51 -13.27 -6.18
N LEU A 208 -11.69 -12.00 -5.80
CA LEU A 208 -12.88 -11.19 -6.10
C LEU A 208 -12.50 -9.88 -6.81
N LYS A 209 -13.39 -9.34 -7.63
CA LYS A 209 -13.23 -8.02 -8.26
C LYS A 209 -13.88 -6.92 -7.45
N SER A 210 -15.08 -7.19 -6.93
CA SER A 210 -15.79 -6.31 -6.01
C SER A 210 -16.61 -7.12 -5.00
N PHE A 211 -16.80 -6.56 -3.82
CA PHE A 211 -17.58 -7.14 -2.73
C PHE A 211 -17.76 -6.11 -1.62
N ASP A 212 -18.66 -6.39 -0.68
CA ASP A 212 -18.74 -5.60 0.56
C ASP A 212 -18.55 -6.46 1.81
N VAL A 213 -17.96 -5.87 2.82
CA VAL A 213 -17.84 -6.46 4.15
C VAL A 213 -18.66 -5.62 5.11
N ARG A 214 -19.55 -6.27 5.86
CA ARG A 214 -20.39 -5.66 6.90
C ARG A 214 -20.09 -6.24 8.25
N THR A 215 -20.11 -5.39 9.27
CA THR A 215 -19.99 -5.79 10.68
C THR A 215 -21.18 -5.28 11.47
N GLN A 216 -21.57 -6.01 12.52
CA GLN A 216 -22.72 -5.61 13.37
C GLN A 216 -22.42 -4.39 14.22
N GLU A 217 -21.16 -4.19 14.59
CA GLU A 217 -20.66 -3.08 15.40
C GLU A 217 -19.51 -2.39 14.64
N PRO A 218 -19.23 -1.11 14.90
CA PRO A 218 -18.09 -0.44 14.33
C PRO A 218 -16.78 -1.18 14.65
N VAL A 219 -15.97 -1.38 13.64
CA VAL A 219 -14.63 -1.99 13.78
C VAL A 219 -13.58 -1.09 13.15
N THR A 220 -12.37 -1.16 13.69
CA THR A 220 -11.19 -0.53 13.07
C THR A 220 -10.57 -1.49 12.08
N ILE A 221 -10.50 -1.11 10.82
CA ILE A 221 -9.73 -1.78 9.78
C ILE A 221 -8.39 -1.09 9.59
N LEU A 222 -7.39 -1.82 9.11
CA LEU A 222 -6.08 -1.26 8.77
C LEU A 222 -5.91 -1.27 7.25
N ILE A 223 -5.85 -0.09 6.64
CA ILE A 223 -5.64 0.10 5.20
C ILE A 223 -4.15 0.40 4.98
N ASP A 224 -3.37 -0.53 4.43
CA ASP A 224 -1.90 -0.46 4.38
C ASP A 224 -1.30 0.00 5.74
N GLY A 225 -1.80 -0.53 6.85
CA GLY A 225 -1.37 -0.20 8.20
C GLY A 225 -2.01 1.05 8.84
N VAL A 226 -2.79 1.86 8.11
CA VAL A 226 -3.46 3.05 8.67
C VAL A 226 -4.89 2.74 9.10
N PRO A 227 -5.28 3.09 10.36
CA PRO A 227 -6.59 2.76 10.88
C PRO A 227 -7.71 3.58 10.22
N SER A 228 -8.87 2.93 10.04
CA SER A 228 -10.13 3.53 9.59
C SER A 228 -11.31 2.80 10.21
N ASP A 229 -12.24 3.53 10.83
CA ASP A 229 -13.40 2.94 11.50
C ASP A 229 -14.62 2.88 10.59
N GLY A 230 -15.45 1.84 10.77
CA GLY A 230 -16.71 1.70 10.04
C GLY A 230 -17.46 0.42 10.36
N THR A 231 -18.65 0.29 9.78
CA THR A 231 -19.49 -0.92 9.84
C THR A 231 -19.72 -1.54 8.46
N ARG A 232 -19.39 -0.79 7.39
CA ARG A 232 -19.52 -1.22 6.00
C ARG A 232 -18.30 -0.77 5.21
N PHE A 233 -17.75 -1.71 4.46
CA PHE A 233 -16.56 -1.53 3.65
C PHE A 233 -16.81 -2.08 2.26
N ASP A 234 -16.97 -1.19 1.29
CA ASP A 234 -17.18 -1.53 -0.12
C ASP A 234 -15.83 -1.63 -0.81
N PHE A 235 -15.48 -2.82 -1.33
CA PHE A 235 -14.20 -3.12 -1.97
C PHE A 235 -14.34 -3.26 -3.48
N SER A 236 -13.33 -2.79 -4.19
CA SER A 236 -13.15 -3.03 -5.63
C SER A 236 -11.67 -2.99 -6.01
N VAL A 237 -11.32 -3.61 -7.14
CA VAL A 237 -10.03 -3.44 -7.78
C VAL A 237 -10.13 -2.42 -8.91
N GLU A 238 -9.11 -1.59 -9.07
CA GLU A 238 -8.91 -0.72 -10.24
C GLU A 238 -7.72 -1.24 -11.04
N PRO A 239 -7.94 -2.00 -12.13
CA PRO A 239 -6.86 -2.63 -12.89
C PRO A 239 -5.96 -1.64 -13.61
N GLY A 240 -4.64 -1.84 -13.51
CA GLY A 240 -3.65 -1.11 -14.28
C GLY A 240 -3.65 0.41 -14.07
N THR A 241 -3.96 0.88 -12.86
CA THR A 241 -4.13 2.31 -12.59
C THR A 241 -2.88 2.99 -12.05
N LEU A 242 -2.02 2.26 -11.33
CA LEU A 242 -0.81 2.83 -10.73
C LEU A 242 0.43 2.50 -11.55
N LYS A 243 1.10 3.55 -12.05
CA LYS A 243 2.45 3.44 -12.63
C LYS A 243 3.47 3.70 -11.53
N VAL A 244 4.39 2.75 -11.29
CA VAL A 244 5.37 2.85 -10.20
C VAL A 244 6.76 2.46 -10.68
N VAL A 245 7.79 3.18 -10.18
CA VAL A 245 9.19 2.82 -10.40
C VAL A 245 9.54 1.66 -9.47
N THR A 246 10.12 0.59 -10.03
CA THR A 246 10.48 -0.62 -9.30
C THR A 246 11.96 -0.96 -9.45
N GLY A 247 12.50 -1.63 -8.44
CA GLY A 247 13.83 -2.23 -8.49
C GLY A 247 13.81 -3.62 -9.15
N LYS A 248 15.00 -4.17 -9.39
CA LYS A 248 15.16 -5.53 -9.93
C LYS A 248 14.72 -6.62 -8.95
N ASN A 249 14.79 -6.33 -7.65
CA ASN A 249 14.46 -7.27 -6.56
C ASN A 249 13.01 -7.12 -6.09
N ARG A 250 12.11 -6.63 -6.96
CA ARG A 250 10.68 -6.61 -6.63
C ARG A 250 10.12 -8.01 -6.43
N VAL A 251 9.09 -8.14 -5.62
CA VAL A 251 8.56 -9.43 -5.18
C VAL A 251 7.45 -10.02 -6.06
N PHE A 252 7.10 -9.37 -7.18
CA PHE A 252 6.06 -9.76 -8.15
C PHE A 252 6.54 -9.69 -9.59
#